data_20203da3d34df646c6162d94a53f4a4f
#
_entry.id   20203da3d34df646c6162d94a53f4a4f
#
_cell.length_a   1.000
_cell.length_b   1.000
_cell.length_c   1.000
_cell.angle_alpha   90.00
_cell.angle_beta   90.00
_cell.angle_gamma   90.00
#
_symmetry.space_group_name_H-M   'P 1'
#
loop_
_entity.id
_entity.type
_entity.pdbx_description
1 polymer ?
#
loop_
_entity_poly.entity_id
_entity_poly.type
_entity_poly.pdbx_seq_one_letter_code
_entity_poly.pdbx_strand_id
1 'polypeptide(L)'
;CRDYPIISIEDPFSEDDVKGFTRATKELGVQIVGDDFYCTNPARIRERKGAANALLWKFNQIGTLSEALDAAELAYRQGFGIMVSERSGETEDPIIADFVVGINAGQIKTGAGVRSERTAKYNRLLLIEEELGSQARYAGLDYHCAL
;
A
#
# COMPACT_ATOMS: atom_id res chain seq x y z
N CYS A 1 14.25 13.73 -5.65
CA CYS A 1 13.05 13.92 -6.44
C CYS A 1 13.25 14.95 -7.58
N ARG A 2 13.95 16.10 -7.36
CA ARG A 2 14.05 17.14 -8.39
C ARG A 2 14.63 16.66 -9.73
N ASP A 3 15.62 15.78 -9.70
CA ASP A 3 16.38 15.36 -10.90
C ASP A 3 15.86 14.03 -11.50
N TYR A 4 14.89 13.38 -10.86
CA TYR A 4 14.31 12.11 -11.28
C TYR A 4 12.78 12.11 -11.08
N PRO A 5 12.02 11.39 -11.92
CA PRO A 5 10.55 11.33 -11.86
C PRO A 5 10.07 10.40 -10.71
N ILE A 6 10.53 10.66 -9.49
CA ILE A 6 10.14 9.90 -8.30
C ILE A 6 8.79 10.41 -7.83
N ILE A 7 7.82 9.51 -7.69
CA ILE A 7 6.46 9.80 -7.24
C ILE A 7 6.13 9.17 -5.89
N SER A 8 6.90 8.16 -5.47
CA SER A 8 6.70 7.43 -4.21
C SER A 8 8.02 6.92 -3.66
N ILE A 9 8.18 6.94 -2.35
CA ILE A 9 9.35 6.42 -1.63
C ILE A 9 8.85 5.62 -0.43
N GLU A 10 9.31 4.37 -0.31
CA GLU A 10 9.00 3.48 0.81
C GLU A 10 10.14 3.50 1.82
N ASP A 11 9.81 3.64 3.11
CA ASP A 11 10.72 3.61 4.26
C ASP A 11 12.05 4.36 4.03
N PRO A 12 12.01 5.68 3.75
CA PRO A 12 13.23 6.44 3.47
C PRO A 12 14.18 6.59 4.67
N PHE A 13 13.71 6.25 5.88
CA PHE A 13 14.44 6.36 7.14
C PHE A 13 14.22 5.11 8.01
N SER A 14 14.95 5.03 9.15
CA SER A 14 14.68 4.02 10.17
C SER A 14 13.23 4.09 10.65
N GLU A 15 12.65 2.94 10.98
CA GLU A 15 11.26 2.82 11.49
C GLU A 15 11.00 3.62 12.78
N ASP A 16 12.03 4.06 13.47
CA ASP A 16 11.92 4.90 14.67
C ASP A 16 12.13 6.40 14.40
N ASP A 17 12.53 6.78 13.18
CA ASP A 17 12.77 8.19 12.84
C ASP A 17 11.51 8.92 12.39
N VAL A 18 10.59 9.13 13.33
CA VAL A 18 9.36 9.89 13.09
C VAL A 18 9.63 11.31 12.57
N LYS A 19 10.74 11.92 12.99
CA LYS A 19 11.09 13.28 12.55
C LYS A 19 11.53 13.30 11.08
N GLY A 20 12.33 12.34 10.65
CA GLY A 20 12.75 12.17 9.26
C GLY A 20 11.57 11.93 8.34
N PHE A 21 10.68 11.00 8.70
CA PHE A 21 9.44 10.75 7.96
C PHE A 21 8.58 12.00 7.84
N THR A 22 8.31 12.69 8.96
CA THR A 22 7.50 13.92 8.99
C THR A 22 8.09 15.01 8.09
N ARG A 23 9.41 15.16 8.11
CA ARG A 23 10.10 16.14 7.27
C ARG A 23 10.00 15.78 5.80
N ALA A 24 10.27 14.53 5.42
CA ALA A 24 10.15 14.07 4.04
C ALA A 24 8.74 14.27 3.48
N THR A 25 7.72 13.91 4.25
CA THR A 25 6.31 14.08 3.85
C THR A 25 5.96 15.54 3.58
N LYS A 26 6.52 16.47 4.35
CA LYS A 26 6.26 17.92 4.18
C LYS A 26 7.06 18.54 3.04
N GLU A 27 8.32 18.10 2.83
CA GLU A 27 9.26 18.82 1.95
C GLU A 27 9.34 18.23 0.54
N LEU A 28 9.09 16.91 0.37
CA LEU A 28 9.38 16.25 -0.92
C LEU A 28 8.22 16.31 -1.92
N GLY A 29 6.98 16.51 -1.47
CA GLY A 29 5.81 16.56 -2.35
C GLY A 29 5.53 15.26 -3.12
N VAL A 30 5.99 14.11 -2.60
CA VAL A 30 5.77 12.77 -3.14
C VAL A 30 5.09 11.88 -2.11
N GLN A 31 4.61 10.72 -2.53
CA GLN A 31 4.10 9.73 -1.62
C GLN A 31 5.23 9.18 -0.74
N ILE A 32 5.08 9.24 0.58
CA ILE A 32 5.96 8.62 1.56
C ILE A 32 5.20 7.46 2.18
N VAL A 33 5.65 6.24 1.88
CA VAL A 33 5.01 5.00 2.32
C VAL A 33 5.71 4.47 3.56
N GLY A 34 4.95 4.16 4.61
CA GLY A 34 5.47 3.49 5.81
C GLY A 34 5.18 1.99 5.77
N ASP A 35 6.22 1.16 5.68
CA ASP A 35 6.18 -0.30 5.85
C ASP A 35 6.50 -0.67 7.30
N ASP A 36 7.76 -0.85 7.65
CA ASP A 36 8.19 -1.16 9.02
C ASP A 36 7.86 -0.02 9.99
N PHE A 37 7.76 1.19 9.47
CA PHE A 37 7.31 2.36 10.21
C PHE A 37 5.92 2.17 10.82
N TYR A 38 4.95 1.57 10.11
CA TYR A 38 3.58 1.34 10.60
C TYR A 38 3.26 -0.12 10.92
N CYS A 39 3.88 -1.09 10.24
CA CYS A 39 3.62 -2.53 10.38
C CYS A 39 2.14 -2.92 10.24
N THR A 40 1.36 -2.23 9.42
CA THR A 40 -0.11 -2.40 9.30
C THR A 40 -0.82 -2.36 10.67
N ASN A 41 -0.25 -1.62 11.65
CA ASN A 41 -0.70 -1.61 13.03
C ASN A 41 -1.51 -0.34 13.32
N PRO A 42 -2.83 -0.44 13.64
CA PRO A 42 -3.67 0.72 13.95
C PRO A 42 -3.14 1.62 15.08
N ALA A 43 -2.47 1.03 16.08
CA ALA A 43 -1.88 1.82 17.18
C ALA A 43 -0.74 2.71 16.67
N ARG A 44 0.19 2.15 15.88
CA ARG A 44 1.29 2.92 15.27
C ARG A 44 0.78 3.99 14.30
N ILE A 45 -0.26 3.68 13.51
CA ILE A 45 -0.88 4.64 12.59
C ILE A 45 -1.47 5.83 13.36
N ARG A 46 -2.13 5.61 14.50
CA ARG A 46 -2.66 6.68 15.35
C ARG A 46 -1.54 7.52 15.97
N GLU A 47 -0.55 6.86 16.57
CA GLU A 47 0.57 7.51 17.26
C GLU A 47 1.40 8.39 16.32
N ARG A 48 1.64 7.91 15.09
CA ARG A 48 2.52 8.56 14.10
C ARG A 48 1.74 9.30 13.02
N LYS A 49 0.56 9.80 13.36
CA LYS A 49 -0.31 10.53 12.45
C LYS A 49 0.41 11.69 11.77
N GLY A 50 0.36 11.73 10.43
CA GLY A 50 0.95 12.80 9.61
C GLY A 50 2.47 12.70 9.44
N ALA A 51 3.11 11.65 9.96
CA ALA A 51 4.53 11.41 9.72
C ALA A 51 4.80 10.89 8.30
N ALA A 52 3.91 10.04 7.77
CA ALA A 52 3.90 9.65 6.37
C ALA A 52 2.51 9.92 5.78
N ASN A 53 2.32 9.73 4.48
CA ASN A 53 1.05 9.97 3.80
C ASN A 53 0.53 8.74 3.06
N ALA A 54 1.19 7.58 3.21
CA ALA A 54 0.71 6.30 2.71
C ALA A 54 1.12 5.15 3.62
N LEU A 55 0.29 4.12 3.65
CA LEU A 55 0.47 2.87 4.37
C LEU A 55 0.86 1.76 3.40
N LEU A 56 1.95 1.04 3.67
CA LEU A 56 2.14 -0.28 3.07
C LEU A 56 1.30 -1.28 3.86
N TRP A 57 0.26 -1.81 3.21
CA TRP A 57 -0.70 -2.69 3.85
C TRP A 57 -0.38 -4.15 3.55
N LYS A 58 -0.16 -4.92 4.61
CA LYS A 58 0.12 -6.35 4.55
C LYS A 58 -0.83 -7.08 5.49
N PHE A 59 -1.83 -7.78 4.97
CA PHE A 59 -2.92 -8.36 5.77
C PHE A 59 -2.46 -9.30 6.91
N ASN A 60 -1.29 -9.92 6.77
CA ASN A 60 -0.74 -10.84 7.75
C ASN A 60 0.30 -10.21 8.69
N GLN A 61 0.56 -8.92 8.62
CA GLN A 61 1.59 -8.25 9.42
C GLN A 61 1.11 -7.98 10.86
N ILE A 62 -0.15 -7.57 11.01
CA ILE A 62 -0.79 -7.36 12.32
C ILE A 62 -1.32 -8.68 12.92
N GLY A 63 -1.66 -9.68 12.10
CA GLY A 63 -2.00 -11.02 12.54
C GLY A 63 -3.39 -11.50 12.17
N THR A 64 -4.39 -10.63 12.09
CA THR A 64 -5.74 -10.98 11.63
C THR A 64 -6.18 -10.08 10.49
N LEU A 65 -7.05 -10.61 9.63
CA LEU A 65 -7.62 -9.85 8.52
C LEU A 65 -8.47 -8.68 9.02
N SER A 66 -9.23 -8.86 10.09
CA SER A 66 -10.06 -7.81 10.67
C SER A 66 -9.21 -6.62 11.13
N GLU A 67 -8.12 -6.85 11.87
CA GLU A 67 -7.20 -5.80 12.30
C GLU A 67 -6.51 -5.12 11.11
N ALA A 68 -6.18 -5.87 10.07
CA ALA A 68 -5.60 -5.31 8.86
C ALA A 68 -6.60 -4.39 8.13
N LEU A 69 -7.88 -4.78 8.05
CA LEU A 69 -8.93 -3.93 7.49
C LEU A 69 -9.19 -2.69 8.35
N ASP A 70 -9.18 -2.82 9.67
CA ASP A 70 -9.25 -1.68 10.60
C ASP A 70 -8.09 -0.69 10.38
N ALA A 71 -6.89 -1.21 10.10
CA ALA A 71 -5.73 -0.38 9.76
C ALA A 71 -5.94 0.36 8.43
N ALA A 72 -6.50 -0.29 7.42
CA ALA A 72 -6.82 0.33 6.13
C ALA A 72 -7.87 1.45 6.29
N GLU A 73 -8.97 1.16 7.00
CA GLU A 73 -10.01 2.16 7.26
C GLU A 73 -9.45 3.36 8.03
N LEU A 74 -8.63 3.13 9.04
CA LEU A 74 -7.98 4.19 9.79
C LEU A 74 -7.05 5.04 8.92
N ALA A 75 -6.27 4.41 8.04
CA ALA A 75 -5.38 5.09 7.10
C ALA A 75 -6.18 6.01 6.16
N TYR A 76 -7.26 5.51 5.57
CA TYR A 76 -8.15 6.32 4.72
C TYR A 76 -8.77 7.50 5.48
N ARG A 77 -9.24 7.30 6.71
CA ARG A 77 -9.78 8.38 7.56
C ARG A 77 -8.74 9.46 7.89
N GLN A 78 -7.45 9.14 7.78
CA GLN A 78 -6.35 10.09 7.96
C GLN A 78 -5.88 10.73 6.64
N GLY A 79 -6.51 10.38 5.50
CA GLY A 79 -6.13 10.86 4.18
C GLY A 79 -4.89 10.17 3.60
N PHE A 80 -4.55 8.97 4.08
CA PHE A 80 -3.43 8.20 3.53
C PHE A 80 -3.83 7.48 2.24
N GLY A 81 -2.87 7.37 1.31
CA GLY A 81 -2.92 6.34 0.29
C GLY A 81 -2.60 4.96 0.89
N ILE A 82 -3.04 3.90 0.22
CA ILE A 82 -2.71 2.52 0.60
C ILE A 82 -2.04 1.82 -0.56
N MET A 83 -0.92 1.16 -0.30
CA MET A 83 -0.27 0.22 -1.21
C MET A 83 -0.41 -1.18 -0.62
N VAL A 84 -1.19 -2.04 -1.27
CA VAL A 84 -1.32 -3.45 -0.86
C VAL A 84 -0.07 -4.20 -1.26
N SER A 85 0.53 -4.94 -0.33
CA SER A 85 1.84 -5.54 -0.55
C SER A 85 1.86 -7.04 -0.29
N GLU A 86 2.66 -7.71 -1.11
CA GLU A 86 3.15 -9.07 -0.88
C GLU A 86 4.17 -9.14 0.26
N ARG A 87 4.64 -10.37 0.52
CA ARG A 87 5.81 -10.66 1.36
C ARG A 87 6.92 -11.28 0.51
N SER A 88 8.16 -11.22 1.01
CA SER A 88 9.31 -11.88 0.35
C SER A 88 9.12 -13.38 0.21
N GLY A 89 8.54 -14.04 1.22
CA GLY A 89 8.18 -15.45 1.23
C GLY A 89 6.71 -15.66 0.84
N GLU A 90 6.40 -15.44 -0.43
CA GLU A 90 5.05 -15.58 -0.98
C GLU A 90 4.68 -17.02 -1.36
N THR A 91 3.37 -17.24 -1.51
CA THR A 91 2.75 -18.42 -2.09
C THR A 91 1.98 -18.04 -3.36
N GLU A 92 1.42 -19.02 -4.07
CA GLU A 92 0.58 -18.77 -5.25
C GLU A 92 -0.85 -18.30 -4.90
N ASP A 93 -1.18 -18.13 -3.62
CA ASP A 93 -2.47 -17.55 -3.21
C ASP A 93 -2.59 -16.11 -3.71
N PRO A 94 -3.60 -15.78 -4.54
CA PRO A 94 -3.72 -14.48 -5.16
C PRO A 94 -4.50 -13.45 -4.33
N ILE A 95 -4.89 -13.74 -3.10
CA ILE A 95 -5.84 -12.97 -2.29
C ILE A 95 -5.55 -11.47 -2.21
N ILE A 96 -4.26 -11.06 -2.25
CA ILE A 96 -3.92 -9.63 -2.22
C ILE A 96 -4.38 -8.87 -3.46
N ALA A 97 -4.58 -9.56 -4.59
CA ALA A 97 -5.17 -8.94 -5.78
C ALA A 97 -6.66 -8.62 -5.57
N ASP A 98 -7.39 -9.48 -4.86
CA ASP A 98 -8.78 -9.21 -4.47
C ASP A 98 -8.84 -8.07 -3.46
N PHE A 99 -7.92 -8.01 -2.48
CA PHE A 99 -7.87 -6.90 -1.51
C PHE A 99 -7.55 -5.56 -2.15
N VAL A 100 -6.57 -5.47 -3.04
CA VAL A 100 -6.21 -4.18 -3.64
C VAL A 100 -7.37 -3.55 -4.40
N VAL A 101 -8.18 -4.37 -5.06
CA VAL A 101 -9.40 -3.91 -5.74
C VAL A 101 -10.54 -3.68 -4.73
N GLY A 102 -10.76 -4.63 -3.82
CA GLY A 102 -11.86 -4.59 -2.88
C GLY A 102 -11.82 -3.41 -1.91
N ILE A 103 -10.63 -2.98 -1.47
CA ILE A 103 -10.47 -1.79 -0.63
C ILE A 103 -10.17 -0.52 -1.44
N ASN A 104 -10.21 -0.60 -2.77
CA ASN A 104 -9.92 0.52 -3.69
C ASN A 104 -8.56 1.20 -3.44
N ALA A 105 -7.51 0.41 -3.21
CA ALA A 105 -6.21 0.95 -2.85
C ALA A 105 -5.48 1.64 -4.02
N GLY A 106 -5.76 1.24 -5.25
CA GLY A 106 -5.15 1.82 -6.46
C GLY A 106 -3.68 1.47 -6.69
N GLN A 107 -3.04 0.78 -5.72
CA GLN A 107 -1.61 0.45 -5.77
C GLN A 107 -1.37 -0.96 -5.22
N ILE A 108 -0.52 -1.72 -5.91
CA ILE A 108 -0.06 -3.03 -5.46
C ILE A 108 1.46 -3.16 -5.60
N LYS A 109 2.10 -3.77 -4.61
CA LYS A 109 3.49 -4.19 -4.63
C LYS A 109 3.52 -5.71 -4.58
N THR A 110 3.76 -6.38 -5.72
CA THR A 110 3.65 -7.84 -5.81
C THR A 110 4.79 -8.49 -6.60
N GLY A 111 5.93 -7.82 -6.65
CA GLY A 111 7.15 -8.31 -7.29
C GLY A 111 7.14 -8.21 -8.81
N ALA A 112 8.15 -8.78 -9.44
CA ALA A 112 8.27 -8.79 -10.88
C ALA A 112 7.31 -9.81 -11.54
N GLY A 113 7.04 -9.65 -12.83
CA GLY A 113 6.20 -10.56 -13.61
C GLY A 113 6.86 -11.93 -13.92
N VAL A 114 7.59 -12.47 -12.95
CA VAL A 114 8.26 -13.77 -13.00
C VAL A 114 8.04 -14.50 -11.68
N ARG A 115 8.15 -15.83 -11.69
CA ARG A 115 7.80 -16.76 -10.61
C ARG A 115 6.28 -16.83 -10.37
N SER A 116 5.77 -18.03 -10.18
CA SER A 116 4.34 -18.28 -10.08
C SER A 116 3.67 -17.61 -8.87
N GLU A 117 4.36 -17.52 -7.75
CA GLU A 117 3.90 -16.79 -6.56
C GLU A 117 3.69 -15.28 -6.78
N ARG A 118 4.27 -14.71 -7.85
CA ARG A 118 4.09 -13.31 -8.27
C ARG A 118 3.05 -13.20 -9.37
N THR A 119 3.22 -14.00 -10.43
CA THR A 119 2.34 -13.95 -11.60
C THR A 119 0.91 -14.37 -11.28
N ALA A 120 0.68 -15.19 -10.24
CA ALA A 120 -0.67 -15.52 -9.76
C ALA A 120 -1.48 -14.25 -9.42
N LYS A 121 -0.87 -13.25 -8.79
CA LYS A 121 -1.53 -11.98 -8.44
C LYS A 121 -1.87 -11.15 -9.69
N TYR A 122 -0.93 -11.06 -10.64
CA TYR A 122 -1.19 -10.38 -11.91
C TYR A 122 -2.29 -11.06 -12.72
N ASN A 123 -2.28 -12.39 -12.79
CA ASN A 123 -3.32 -13.16 -13.46
C ASN A 123 -4.68 -12.97 -12.78
N ARG A 124 -4.72 -12.90 -11.45
CA ARG A 124 -5.97 -12.63 -10.71
C ARG A 124 -6.50 -11.21 -11.00
N LEU A 125 -5.63 -10.21 -11.09
CA LEU A 125 -6.05 -8.85 -11.47
C LEU A 125 -6.69 -8.82 -12.86
N LEU A 126 -6.14 -9.55 -13.84
CA LEU A 126 -6.74 -9.68 -15.17
C LEU A 126 -8.14 -10.33 -15.13
N LEU A 127 -8.32 -11.37 -14.31
CA LEU A 127 -9.63 -11.98 -14.10
C LEU A 127 -10.62 -11.03 -13.43
N ILE A 128 -10.18 -10.26 -12.43
CA ILE A 128 -11.03 -9.25 -11.79
C ILE A 128 -11.43 -8.16 -12.79
N GLU A 129 -10.51 -7.71 -13.65
CA GLU A 129 -10.81 -6.75 -14.71
C GLU A 129 -11.90 -7.30 -15.66
N GLU A 130 -11.80 -8.58 -16.06
CA GLU A 130 -12.81 -9.25 -16.88
C GLU A 130 -14.17 -9.34 -16.16
N GLU A 131 -14.17 -9.71 -14.87
CA GLU A 131 -15.37 -9.78 -14.02
C GLU A 131 -16.07 -8.41 -13.88
N LEU A 132 -15.30 -7.34 -13.72
CA LEU A 132 -15.82 -5.96 -13.60
C LEU A 132 -16.26 -5.37 -14.95
N GLY A 133 -15.70 -5.81 -16.06
CA GLY A 133 -16.03 -5.34 -17.40
C GLY A 133 -15.90 -3.81 -17.51
N SER A 134 -16.97 -3.14 -17.90
CA SER A 134 -16.99 -1.68 -18.09
C SER A 134 -16.83 -0.87 -16.79
N GLN A 135 -16.92 -1.51 -15.64
CA GLN A 135 -16.70 -0.86 -14.34
C GLN A 135 -15.22 -0.88 -13.92
N ALA A 136 -14.39 -1.67 -14.60
CA ALA A 136 -12.96 -1.71 -14.32
C ALA A 136 -12.33 -0.36 -14.65
N ARG A 137 -11.49 0.14 -13.73
CA ARG A 137 -10.74 1.38 -13.89
C ARG A 137 -9.30 1.18 -13.43
N TYR A 138 -8.36 1.49 -14.30
CA TYR A 138 -6.97 1.57 -13.92
C TYR A 138 -6.70 2.90 -13.20
N ALA A 139 -6.13 2.84 -11.99
CA ALA A 139 -5.92 4.03 -11.17
C ALA A 139 -4.97 5.05 -11.82
N GLY A 140 -3.93 4.58 -12.51
CA GLY A 140 -2.98 5.46 -13.19
C GLY A 140 -2.31 6.43 -12.21
N LEU A 141 -2.46 7.74 -12.44
CA LEU A 141 -1.93 8.79 -11.56
C LEU A 141 -2.81 9.09 -10.35
N ASP A 142 -4.05 8.53 -10.31
CA ASP A 142 -4.96 8.66 -9.17
C ASP A 142 -4.69 7.60 -8.09
N TYR A 143 -3.49 7.03 -8.08
CA TYR A 143 -3.10 5.93 -7.20
C TYR A 143 -3.11 6.27 -5.71
N HIS A 144 -3.03 7.54 -5.34
CA HIS A 144 -3.10 8.01 -3.96
C HIS A 144 -4.56 8.32 -3.58
N CYS A 145 -5.45 7.34 -3.78
CA CYS A 145 -6.86 7.50 -3.46
C CYS A 145 -7.07 7.37 -1.95
N ALA A 146 -7.40 8.47 -1.28
CA ALA A 146 -8.18 8.42 -0.05
C ALA A 146 -9.66 8.36 -0.44
N LEU A 147 -10.43 7.42 0.15
CA LEU A 147 -11.88 7.34 -0.03
C LEU A 147 -12.60 8.58 0.50
#